data_42bedf622c5b4bc7768ade49e1d7dc8c
#
_entry.id   42bedf622c5b4bc7768ade49e1d7dc8c
#
_cell.length_a   1.000
_cell.length_b   1.000
_cell.length_c   1.000
_cell.angle_alpha   90.00
_cell.angle_beta   90.00
_cell.angle_gamma   90.00
#
_symmetry.space_group_name_H-M   'P 1'
#
loop_
_entity.id
_entity.type
_entity.pdbx_description
1 polymer ?
#
loop_
_entity_poly.entity_id
_entity_poly.type
_entity_poly.pdbx_seq_one_letter_code
_entity_poly.pdbx_strand_id
1 'polypeptide(L)'
;VEDRPSRSESEHISPLLGTTTLAYLDRILKDGDMVGVTLGLTLYNIVHADYTVDKAVQCCFVPVLGGVGETYAELHANRLAEEFARKFRSDFLPFYAPALFSDAGVLQGFKKEPSVRKVFSLFERLDVVLFSIGVPQGDYSTVLRMKYIDEKILKDFSEQGAVGDIGLQYFDINGSP
;
A
#
# COMPACT_ATOMS: atom_id res chain seq x y z
N VAL A 1 11.29 -21.68 14.10
CA VAL A 1 11.60 -20.88 12.92
C VAL A 1 11.67 -21.82 11.71
N GLU A 2 10.61 -22.56 11.48
CA GLU A 2 10.45 -23.40 10.30
C GLU A 2 9.03 -23.20 9.82
N ASP A 3 8.87 -23.04 8.55
CA ASP A 3 7.69 -22.85 7.71
C ASP A 3 7.55 -21.41 7.13
N ARG A 4 8.60 -21.01 6.40
CA ARG A 4 8.36 -20.04 5.32
C ARG A 4 7.85 -20.82 4.12
N PRO A 5 6.71 -20.44 3.52
CA PRO A 5 6.25 -21.09 2.32
C PRO A 5 7.36 -21.02 1.26
N SER A 6 7.61 -22.12 0.58
CA SER A 6 8.57 -22.18 -0.52
C SER A 6 8.15 -21.15 -1.60
N ARG A 7 9.10 -20.73 -2.45
CA ARG A 7 8.79 -19.81 -3.57
C ARG A 7 7.63 -20.31 -4.44
N SER A 8 7.51 -21.62 -4.62
CA SER A 8 6.41 -22.26 -5.33
C SER A 8 5.07 -22.16 -4.61
N GLU A 9 5.06 -22.24 -3.26
CA GLU A 9 3.82 -22.08 -2.48
C GLU A 9 3.34 -20.63 -2.48
N SER A 10 4.24 -19.64 -2.40
CA SER A 10 3.86 -18.23 -2.52
C SER A 10 3.30 -17.88 -3.91
N GLU A 11 3.78 -18.51 -4.97
CA GLU A 11 3.24 -18.37 -6.33
C GLU A 11 1.83 -18.94 -6.47
N HIS A 12 1.48 -19.96 -5.70
CA HIS A 12 0.11 -20.55 -5.69
C HIS A 12 -0.84 -19.81 -4.74
N ILE A 13 -0.37 -19.31 -3.61
CA ILE A 13 -1.18 -18.56 -2.64
C ILE A 13 -1.61 -17.19 -3.18
N SER A 14 -0.77 -16.53 -3.97
CA SER A 14 -1.01 -15.18 -4.45
C SER A 14 -2.29 -15.01 -5.28
N PRO A 15 -2.62 -15.88 -6.25
CA PRO A 15 -3.88 -15.80 -7.00
C PRO A 15 -5.11 -16.03 -6.12
N LEU A 16 -5.05 -17.01 -5.21
CA LEU A 16 -6.16 -17.31 -4.29
C LEU A 16 -6.38 -16.15 -3.30
N LEU A 17 -5.31 -15.57 -2.76
CA LEU A 17 -5.39 -14.39 -1.92
C LEU A 17 -6.04 -13.23 -2.66
N GLY A 18 -5.68 -13.02 -3.92
CA GLY A 18 -6.23 -11.96 -4.76
C GLY A 18 -7.74 -12.09 -4.94
N THR A 19 -8.20 -13.23 -5.43
CA THR A 19 -9.64 -13.49 -5.67
C THR A 19 -10.45 -13.44 -4.37
N THR A 20 -9.93 -14.02 -3.28
CA THR A 20 -10.60 -14.00 -1.97
C THR A 20 -10.71 -12.58 -1.41
N THR A 21 -9.65 -11.78 -1.53
CA THR A 21 -9.67 -10.39 -1.07
C THR A 21 -10.67 -9.55 -1.87
N LEU A 22 -10.69 -9.70 -3.20
CA LEU A 22 -11.65 -8.98 -4.05
C LEU A 22 -13.08 -9.38 -3.76
N ALA A 23 -13.37 -10.68 -3.58
CA ALA A 23 -14.69 -11.16 -3.17
C ALA A 23 -15.10 -10.62 -1.79
N TYR A 24 -14.16 -10.51 -0.86
CA TYR A 24 -14.40 -9.91 0.45
C TYR A 24 -14.75 -8.43 0.33
N LEU A 25 -13.96 -7.66 -0.44
CA LEU A 25 -14.22 -6.24 -0.69
C LEU A 25 -15.56 -6.01 -1.38
N ASP A 26 -15.90 -6.80 -2.41
CA ASP A 26 -17.19 -6.71 -3.12
C ASP A 26 -18.39 -6.93 -2.18
N ARG A 27 -18.20 -7.74 -1.14
CA ARG A 27 -19.21 -7.98 -0.11
C ARG A 27 -19.35 -6.86 0.90
N ILE A 28 -18.22 -6.24 1.34
CA ILE A 28 -18.23 -5.32 2.48
C ILE A 28 -18.36 -3.85 2.08
N LEU A 29 -17.86 -3.47 0.90
CA LEU A 29 -17.87 -2.05 0.48
C LEU A 29 -19.30 -1.56 0.24
N LYS A 30 -19.53 -0.32 0.63
CA LYS A 30 -20.82 0.38 0.56
C LYS A 30 -20.66 1.73 -0.13
N ASP A 31 -21.79 2.27 -0.58
CA ASP A 31 -21.84 3.63 -1.11
C ASP A 31 -21.41 4.64 -0.05
N GLY A 32 -20.50 5.52 -0.42
CA GLY A 32 -19.92 6.54 0.45
C GLY A 32 -18.63 6.14 1.16
N ASP A 33 -18.24 4.85 1.13
CA ASP A 33 -17.01 4.39 1.79
C ASP A 33 -15.76 5.05 1.19
N MET A 34 -14.82 5.38 2.07
CA MET A 34 -13.48 5.84 1.73
C MET A 34 -12.47 4.70 1.92
N VAL A 35 -11.81 4.30 0.84
CA VAL A 35 -10.89 3.15 0.83
C VAL A 35 -9.46 3.59 0.65
N GLY A 36 -8.66 3.48 1.70
CA GLY A 36 -7.22 3.75 1.67
C GLY A 36 -6.44 2.61 1.01
N VAL A 37 -5.48 2.95 0.15
CA VAL A 37 -4.63 1.97 -0.54
C VAL A 37 -3.16 2.34 -0.35
N THR A 38 -2.35 1.38 0.13
CA THR A 38 -0.88 1.54 0.19
C THR A 38 -0.22 1.08 -1.11
N LEU A 39 1.09 1.01 -1.12
CA LEU A 39 1.89 0.45 -2.20
C LEU A 39 2.11 -1.06 -1.99
N GLY A 40 2.55 -1.76 -3.02
CA GLY A 40 3.21 -3.05 -2.88
C GLY A 40 2.76 -4.13 -3.85
N LEU A 41 3.61 -5.14 -4.01
CA LEU A 41 3.39 -6.25 -4.93
C LEU A 41 2.15 -7.09 -4.56
N THR A 42 1.87 -7.25 -3.26
CA THR A 42 0.68 -7.97 -2.80
C THR A 42 -0.59 -7.28 -3.29
N LEU A 43 -0.71 -5.96 -3.14
CA LEU A 43 -1.87 -5.20 -3.60
C LEU A 43 -1.97 -5.18 -5.12
N TYR A 44 -0.83 -5.12 -5.82
CA TYR A 44 -0.78 -5.29 -7.28
C TYR A 44 -1.37 -6.65 -7.70
N ASN A 45 -0.94 -7.74 -7.08
CA ASN A 45 -1.46 -9.08 -7.37
C ASN A 45 -2.95 -9.20 -7.05
N ILE A 46 -3.43 -8.56 -5.98
CA ILE A 46 -4.85 -8.55 -5.61
C ILE A 46 -5.67 -7.86 -6.70
N VAL A 47 -5.32 -6.63 -7.09
CA VAL A 47 -6.14 -5.89 -8.06
C VAL A 47 -6.15 -6.53 -9.45
N HIS A 48 -5.09 -7.27 -9.81
CA HIS A 48 -4.97 -7.99 -11.09
C HIS A 48 -5.50 -9.43 -11.04
N ALA A 49 -5.95 -9.91 -9.87
CA ALA A 49 -6.54 -11.25 -9.78
C ALA A 49 -7.80 -11.38 -10.66
N ASP A 50 -8.01 -12.58 -11.17
CA ASP A 50 -9.17 -12.92 -12.01
C ASP A 50 -10.45 -12.98 -11.17
N TYR A 51 -11.05 -11.83 -10.99
CA TYR A 51 -12.31 -11.64 -10.27
C TYR A 51 -13.09 -10.50 -10.91
N THR A 52 -14.36 -10.74 -11.16
CA THR A 52 -15.28 -9.71 -11.66
C THR A 52 -16.13 -9.21 -10.50
N VAL A 53 -16.11 -7.90 -10.29
CA VAL A 53 -16.95 -7.24 -9.29
C VAL A 53 -18.39 -7.21 -9.78
N ASP A 54 -19.30 -7.78 -9.01
CA ASP A 54 -20.69 -7.98 -9.43
C ASP A 54 -21.46 -6.65 -9.52
N LYS A 55 -21.32 -5.79 -8.53
CA LYS A 55 -22.01 -4.50 -8.47
C LYS A 55 -21.06 -3.31 -8.44
N ALA A 56 -21.46 -2.22 -9.07
CA ALA A 56 -20.78 -0.95 -8.86
C ALA A 56 -21.11 -0.41 -7.45
N VAL A 57 -20.11 0.10 -6.76
CA VAL A 57 -20.24 0.73 -5.44
C VAL A 57 -19.75 2.17 -5.55
N GLN A 58 -20.53 3.13 -5.09
CA GLN A 58 -20.16 4.55 -5.12
C GLN A 58 -19.21 4.87 -3.95
N CYS A 59 -18.03 4.26 -3.94
CA CYS A 59 -16.97 4.52 -2.97
C CYS A 59 -15.84 5.35 -3.59
N CYS A 60 -14.84 5.74 -2.80
CA CYS A 60 -13.68 6.48 -3.30
C CYS A 60 -12.39 5.84 -2.82
N PHE A 61 -11.52 5.45 -3.74
CA PHE A 61 -10.19 4.94 -3.45
C PHE A 61 -9.17 6.08 -3.35
N VAL A 62 -8.40 6.08 -2.25
CA VAL A 62 -7.42 7.13 -1.94
C VAL A 62 -6.09 6.49 -1.61
N PRO A 63 -4.98 6.88 -2.26
CA PRO A 63 -3.66 6.43 -1.83
C PRO A 63 -3.33 7.04 -0.46
N VAL A 64 -2.90 6.21 0.48
CA VAL A 64 -2.51 6.65 1.83
C VAL A 64 -1.01 6.83 1.99
N LEU A 65 -0.29 6.70 0.89
CA LEU A 65 1.15 6.91 0.81
C LEU A 65 1.48 7.74 -0.43
N GLY A 66 2.44 8.64 -0.29
CA GLY A 66 2.96 9.44 -1.40
C GLY A 66 3.80 8.61 -2.39
N GLY A 67 4.36 9.27 -3.40
CA GLY A 67 5.22 8.63 -4.39
C GLY A 67 6.54 8.16 -3.78
N VAL A 68 7.00 6.97 -4.20
CA VAL A 68 8.26 6.35 -3.76
C VAL A 68 9.08 5.92 -4.98
N GLY A 69 10.34 6.34 -5.04
CA GLY A 69 11.26 5.93 -6.10
C GLY A 69 10.85 6.33 -7.51
N GLU A 70 11.61 5.87 -8.50
CA GLU A 70 11.44 6.21 -9.92
C GLU A 70 11.06 4.99 -10.77
N THR A 71 11.07 3.79 -10.18
CA THR A 71 10.85 2.52 -10.88
C THR A 71 9.60 1.82 -10.38
N TYR A 72 9.10 0.87 -11.16
CA TYR A 72 7.91 0.06 -10.83
C TYR A 72 6.66 0.89 -10.52
N ALA A 73 6.35 1.84 -11.41
CA ALA A 73 5.21 2.74 -11.28
C ALA A 73 3.88 2.02 -11.00
N GLU A 74 3.74 0.78 -11.47
CA GLU A 74 2.59 -0.10 -11.25
C GLU A 74 2.38 -0.50 -9.78
N LEU A 75 3.43 -0.44 -8.95
CA LEU A 75 3.36 -0.77 -7.52
C LEU A 75 3.06 0.43 -6.63
N HIS A 76 3.01 1.64 -7.20
CA HIS A 76 2.78 2.87 -6.44
C HIS A 76 1.33 2.97 -5.96
N ALA A 77 1.13 3.54 -4.76
CA ALA A 77 -0.18 3.69 -4.13
C ALA A 77 -1.20 4.43 -5.02
N ASN A 78 -0.78 5.50 -5.71
CA ASN A 78 -1.66 6.21 -6.66
C ASN A 78 -2.15 5.29 -7.78
N ARG A 79 -1.25 4.50 -8.37
CA ARG A 79 -1.59 3.60 -9.47
C ARG A 79 -2.51 2.49 -9.00
N LEU A 80 -2.19 1.88 -7.86
CA LEU A 80 -3.02 0.81 -7.29
C LEU A 80 -4.41 1.32 -6.89
N ALA A 81 -4.51 2.48 -6.25
CA ALA A 81 -5.80 3.08 -5.91
C ALA A 81 -6.66 3.37 -7.16
N GLU A 82 -6.04 3.87 -8.25
CA GLU A 82 -6.72 4.06 -9.53
C GLU A 82 -7.22 2.72 -10.13
N GLU A 83 -6.43 1.67 -10.05
CA GLU A 83 -6.80 0.36 -10.58
C GLU A 83 -7.91 -0.31 -9.76
N PHE A 84 -7.86 -0.21 -8.42
CA PHE A 84 -8.97 -0.64 -7.57
C PHE A 84 -10.26 0.14 -7.90
N ALA A 85 -10.18 1.46 -8.01
CA ALA A 85 -11.33 2.28 -8.38
C ALA A 85 -11.93 1.84 -9.72
N ARG A 86 -11.09 1.59 -10.72
CA ARG A 86 -11.54 1.10 -12.04
C ARG A 86 -12.20 -0.28 -11.93
N LYS A 87 -11.62 -1.21 -11.14
CA LYS A 87 -12.15 -2.56 -10.94
C LYS A 87 -13.52 -2.54 -10.25
N PHE A 88 -13.70 -1.65 -9.28
CA PHE A 88 -14.97 -1.48 -8.55
C PHE A 88 -15.93 -0.46 -9.20
N ARG A 89 -15.54 0.14 -10.33
CA ARG A 89 -16.33 1.18 -11.02
C ARG A 89 -16.67 2.36 -10.10
N SER A 90 -15.69 2.77 -9.30
CA SER A 90 -15.77 3.74 -8.22
C SER A 90 -14.88 4.96 -8.49
N ASP A 91 -14.94 5.95 -7.63
CA ASP A 91 -14.13 7.16 -7.72
C ASP A 91 -12.68 6.94 -7.23
N PHE A 92 -11.78 7.77 -7.71
CA PHE A 92 -10.39 7.85 -7.33
C PHE A 92 -9.99 9.28 -7.02
N LEU A 93 -9.31 9.51 -5.91
CA LEU A 93 -8.72 10.80 -5.57
C LEU A 93 -7.20 10.66 -5.46
N PRO A 94 -6.41 11.24 -6.38
CA PRO A 94 -4.95 11.11 -6.36
C PRO A 94 -4.30 11.90 -5.21
N PHE A 95 -3.13 11.43 -4.75
CA PHE A 95 -2.29 12.09 -3.77
C PHE A 95 -0.90 12.39 -4.36
N TYR A 96 -0.66 13.65 -4.72
CA TYR A 96 0.57 14.11 -5.34
C TYR A 96 1.51 14.72 -4.30
N ALA A 97 2.12 13.87 -3.49
CA ALA A 97 3.18 14.24 -2.56
C ALA A 97 4.26 13.14 -2.53
N PRO A 98 5.51 13.45 -2.20
CA PRO A 98 6.50 12.42 -1.87
C PRO A 98 6.08 11.63 -0.63
N ALA A 99 6.49 10.36 -0.54
CA ALA A 99 6.26 9.54 0.66
C ALA A 99 7.19 9.95 1.82
N LEU A 100 8.41 10.35 1.51
CA LEU A 100 9.39 10.83 2.49
C LEU A 100 9.84 12.24 2.14
N PHE A 101 10.11 13.00 3.17
CA PHE A 101 10.67 14.36 3.09
C PHE A 101 12.02 14.37 3.81
N SER A 102 12.99 15.04 3.24
CA SER A 102 14.34 15.21 3.82
C SER A 102 14.35 16.13 5.04
N ASP A 103 13.33 16.97 5.19
CA ASP A 103 13.23 17.99 6.23
C ASP A 103 11.79 18.14 6.73
N ALA A 104 11.62 18.23 8.05
CA ALA A 104 10.32 18.36 8.70
C ALA A 104 9.62 19.70 8.34
N GLY A 105 10.37 20.77 8.10
CA GLY A 105 9.82 22.06 7.70
C GLY A 105 9.22 22.01 6.30
N VAL A 106 9.86 21.32 5.38
CA VAL A 106 9.33 21.05 4.03
C VAL A 106 8.02 20.26 4.12
N LEU A 107 7.98 19.20 4.92
CA LEU A 107 6.74 18.44 5.17
C LEU A 107 5.62 19.32 5.70
N GLN A 108 5.91 20.19 6.69
CA GLN A 108 4.91 21.10 7.24
C GLN A 108 4.43 22.13 6.22
N GLY A 109 5.30 22.57 5.31
CA GLY A 109 4.93 23.42 4.18
C GLY A 109 3.96 22.69 3.24
N PHE A 110 4.30 21.46 2.84
CA PHE A 110 3.46 20.63 1.98
C PHE A 110 2.07 20.37 2.56
N LYS A 111 1.98 20.09 3.87
CA LYS A 111 0.69 19.89 4.55
C LYS A 111 -0.25 21.11 4.51
N LYS A 112 0.27 22.30 4.25
CA LYS A 112 -0.53 23.53 4.11
C LYS A 112 -1.12 23.70 2.72
N GLU A 113 -0.57 23.03 1.71
CA GLU A 113 -1.08 23.11 0.35
C GLU A 113 -2.51 22.57 0.29
N PRO A 114 -3.47 23.29 -0.34
CA PRO A 114 -4.89 22.91 -0.34
C PRO A 114 -5.15 21.50 -0.85
N SER A 115 -4.49 21.08 -1.93
CA SER A 115 -4.63 19.74 -2.52
C SER A 115 -4.13 18.64 -1.59
N VAL A 116 -2.99 18.85 -0.95
CA VAL A 116 -2.38 17.91 0.01
C VAL A 116 -3.22 17.84 1.27
N ARG A 117 -3.60 18.98 1.84
CA ARG A 117 -4.46 19.05 3.04
C ARG A 117 -5.80 18.33 2.83
N LYS A 118 -6.39 18.46 1.64
CA LYS A 118 -7.63 17.74 1.28
C LYS A 118 -7.44 16.22 1.46
N VAL A 119 -6.36 15.65 0.94
CA VAL A 119 -6.10 14.20 1.07
C VAL A 119 -5.81 13.83 2.52
N PHE A 120 -4.99 14.58 3.24
CA PHE A 120 -4.72 14.33 4.67
C PHE A 120 -6.01 14.33 5.52
N SER A 121 -6.95 15.22 5.24
CA SER A 121 -8.24 15.26 5.97
C SER A 121 -9.13 14.04 5.72
N LEU A 122 -8.87 13.29 4.66
CA LEU A 122 -9.60 12.04 4.37
C LEU A 122 -9.04 10.85 5.15
N PHE A 123 -7.78 10.89 5.56
CA PHE A 123 -7.16 9.77 6.30
C PHE A 123 -7.86 9.49 7.64
N GLU A 124 -8.47 10.52 8.26
CA GLU A 124 -9.26 10.37 9.48
C GLU A 124 -10.68 9.81 9.22
N ARG A 125 -11.05 9.66 7.95
CA ARG A 125 -12.39 9.25 7.52
C ARG A 125 -12.38 7.98 6.67
N LEU A 126 -11.26 7.24 6.67
CA LEU A 126 -11.16 5.98 5.96
C LEU A 126 -12.00 4.91 6.66
N ASP A 127 -12.89 4.27 5.90
CA ASP A 127 -13.72 3.15 6.37
C ASP A 127 -12.99 1.82 6.24
N VAL A 128 -12.15 1.70 5.20
CA VAL A 128 -11.35 0.51 4.90
C VAL A 128 -9.94 0.95 4.50
N VAL A 129 -8.92 0.20 4.92
CA VAL A 129 -7.54 0.40 4.45
C VAL A 129 -6.97 -0.91 3.93
N LEU A 130 -6.46 -0.88 2.71
CA LEU A 130 -5.76 -1.98 2.08
C LEU A 130 -4.25 -1.74 2.24
N PHE A 131 -3.61 -2.64 2.97
CA PHE A 131 -2.16 -2.62 3.15
C PHE A 131 -1.58 -4.02 3.14
N SER A 132 -0.29 -4.13 2.90
CA SER A 132 0.48 -5.34 3.09
C SER A 132 1.53 -5.12 4.15
N ILE A 133 1.94 -6.21 4.81
CA ILE A 133 3.07 -6.21 5.73
C ILE A 133 4.29 -6.55 4.91
N GLY A 134 5.25 -5.64 4.88
CA GLY A 134 6.57 -5.85 4.29
C GLY A 134 7.54 -6.50 5.27
N VAL A 135 8.65 -6.98 4.74
CA VAL A 135 9.75 -7.53 5.55
C VAL A 135 11.05 -6.80 5.24
N PRO A 136 11.88 -6.49 6.26
CA PRO A 136 13.16 -5.80 6.09
C PRO A 136 14.25 -6.78 5.60
N GLN A 137 13.98 -7.56 4.55
CA GLN A 137 14.91 -8.54 3.99
C GLN A 137 14.96 -8.40 2.47
N GLY A 138 16.19 -8.31 1.93
CA GLY A 138 16.56 -7.97 0.57
C GLY A 138 15.58 -8.40 -0.53
N ASP A 139 15.55 -9.68 -0.86
CA ASP A 139 14.79 -10.19 -2.02
C ASP A 139 13.26 -10.04 -1.91
N TYR A 140 12.74 -9.84 -0.71
CA TYR A 140 11.30 -9.71 -0.44
C TYR A 140 10.84 -8.27 -0.25
N SER A 141 11.76 -7.32 -0.10
CA SER A 141 11.43 -5.91 0.11
C SER A 141 10.99 -5.23 -1.19
N THR A 142 9.74 -4.81 -1.25
CA THR A 142 9.21 -4.03 -2.37
C THR A 142 9.94 -2.69 -2.52
N VAL A 143 10.27 -2.02 -1.42
CA VAL A 143 10.94 -0.71 -1.44
C VAL A 143 12.39 -0.79 -1.91
N LEU A 144 13.06 -1.90 -1.66
CA LEU A 144 14.38 -2.17 -2.21
C LEU A 144 14.30 -2.40 -3.73
N ARG A 145 13.32 -3.20 -4.19
CA ARG A 145 13.05 -3.39 -5.63
C ARG A 145 12.76 -2.08 -6.33
N MET A 146 12.00 -1.20 -5.72
CA MET A 146 11.70 0.14 -6.23
C MET A 146 12.89 1.10 -6.15
N LYS A 147 14.04 0.67 -5.63
CA LYS A 147 15.24 1.49 -5.42
C LYS A 147 14.97 2.74 -4.58
N TYR A 148 14.04 2.64 -3.66
CA TYR A 148 13.64 3.74 -2.80
C TYR A 148 14.53 3.87 -1.57
N ILE A 149 14.95 2.75 -1.02
CA ILE A 149 15.99 2.63 -0.01
C ILE A 149 17.07 1.68 -0.51
N ASP A 150 18.28 1.83 -0.03
CA ASP A 150 19.36 0.89 -0.34
C ASP A 150 19.39 -0.29 0.65
N GLU A 151 20.11 -1.33 0.28
CA GLU A 151 20.23 -2.56 1.07
C GLU A 151 20.86 -2.30 2.45
N LYS A 152 21.75 -1.31 2.54
CA LYS A 152 22.40 -0.95 3.79
C LYS A 152 21.40 -0.39 4.79
N ILE A 153 20.52 0.51 4.37
CA ILE A 153 19.47 1.09 5.22
C ILE A 153 18.53 -0.03 5.71
N LEU A 154 18.14 -0.94 4.82
CA LEU A 154 17.27 -2.04 5.18
C LEU A 154 17.92 -3.00 6.20
N LYS A 155 19.22 -3.24 6.02
CA LYS A 155 20.02 -4.02 6.98
C LYS A 155 20.13 -3.31 8.33
N ASP A 156 20.40 -2.00 8.33
CA ASP A 156 20.46 -1.21 9.56
C ASP A 156 19.13 -1.28 10.34
N PHE A 157 17.97 -1.23 9.66
CA PHE A 157 16.68 -1.44 10.32
C PHE A 157 16.52 -2.81 10.92
N SER A 158 16.93 -3.87 10.21
CA SER A 158 16.92 -5.24 10.74
C SER A 158 17.82 -5.41 11.96
N GLU A 159 19.01 -4.80 11.93
CA GLU A 159 19.96 -4.84 13.05
C GLU A 159 19.44 -4.05 14.28
N GLN A 160 18.59 -3.05 14.07
CA GLN A 160 17.88 -2.31 15.12
C GLN A 160 16.62 -3.04 15.62
N GLY A 161 16.31 -4.21 15.08
CA GLY A 161 15.22 -5.07 15.56
C GLY A 161 13.93 -4.98 14.74
N ALA A 162 13.93 -4.27 13.61
CA ALA A 162 12.76 -4.24 12.75
C ALA A 162 12.45 -5.64 12.19
N VAL A 163 11.20 -6.08 12.34
CA VAL A 163 10.71 -7.37 11.84
C VAL A 163 9.74 -7.23 10.67
N GLY A 164 9.19 -6.03 10.45
CA GLY A 164 8.27 -5.75 9.37
C GLY A 164 8.05 -4.26 9.15
N ASP A 165 7.31 -3.93 8.09
CA ASP A 165 6.81 -2.58 7.86
C ASP A 165 5.37 -2.59 7.36
N ILE A 166 4.67 -1.50 7.62
CA ILE A 166 3.37 -1.16 7.04
C ILE A 166 3.48 0.26 6.48
N GLY A 167 3.39 0.40 5.16
CA GLY A 167 3.46 1.72 4.51
C GLY A 167 4.72 2.50 4.86
N LEU A 168 5.89 1.87 4.88
CA LEU A 168 7.21 2.41 5.23
C LEU A 168 7.41 2.70 6.75
N GLN A 169 6.45 2.38 7.59
CA GLN A 169 6.63 2.43 9.04
C GLN A 169 7.14 1.08 9.52
N TYR A 170 8.43 1.02 9.85
CA TYR A 170 9.08 -0.18 10.37
C TYR A 170 8.70 -0.37 11.83
N PHE A 171 8.58 -1.62 12.26
CA PHE A 171 8.22 -1.98 13.64
C PHE A 171 8.99 -3.20 14.12
N ASP A 172 9.22 -3.27 15.43
CA ASP A 172 9.84 -4.40 16.12
C ASP A 172 8.82 -5.53 16.39
N ILE A 173 9.30 -6.61 17.07
CA ILE A 173 8.45 -7.77 17.39
C ILE A 173 7.29 -7.45 18.35
N ASN A 174 7.33 -6.32 19.04
CA ASN A 174 6.28 -5.83 19.93
C ASN A 174 5.33 -4.87 19.22
N GLY A 175 5.57 -4.54 17.94
CA GLY A 175 4.81 -3.57 17.18
C GLY A 175 5.21 -2.11 17.46
N SER A 176 6.34 -1.88 18.12
CA SER A 176 6.86 -0.52 18.36
C SER A 176 7.60 -0.01 17.12
N PRO A 177 7.45 1.28 16.73
CA PRO A 177 8.16 1.87 15.60
C PRO A 177 9.64 2.10 15.91
#